data_ab9976ede67cbf736dbeaa24984442ad
#
_entry.id   ab9976ede67cbf736dbeaa24984442ad
#
_cell.length_a   1.000
_cell.length_b   1.000
_cell.length_c   1.000
_cell.angle_alpha   90.00
_cell.angle_beta   90.00
_cell.angle_gamma   90.00
#
_symmetry.space_group_name_H-M   'P 1'
#
loop_
_entity.id
_entity.type
_entity.pdbx_description
1 polymer ?
#
loop_
_entity_poly.entity_id
_entity_poly.type
_entity_poly.pdbx_seq_one_letter_code
_entity_poly.pdbx_strand_id
1 'polypeptide(L)'
;MPTPRLNEKRWSIDLEKRIQEAHYSDPEAYNARYAFDPQSEREPFVIDTPPPYPSGTWHIGAVAQYSMIDVIARSQRLLGKEVYFPWGVDRNGINIEFTVEKNTKRKMRTYERGEFLDLCASTIETFTQAMRTTAKRVGLSCDFDREYLTDAPDYRSVTLSLIHI
;
A
#
# COMPACT_ATOMS: atom_id res chain seq x y z
N MET A 1 25.42 4.99 28.47
CA MET A 1 24.48 5.37 27.40
C MET A 1 24.78 4.50 26.18
N PRO A 2 23.80 3.97 25.44
CA PRO A 2 24.08 3.24 24.25
C PRO A 2 24.75 4.14 23.20
N THR A 3 25.77 3.61 22.54
CA THR A 3 26.47 4.35 21.48
C THR A 3 25.56 4.48 20.26
N PRO A 4 25.42 5.66 19.65
CA PRO A 4 24.62 5.83 18.44
C PRO A 4 25.15 4.90 17.32
N ARG A 5 24.25 4.17 16.66
CA ARG A 5 24.62 3.27 15.55
C ARG A 5 24.75 3.98 14.20
N LEU A 6 24.18 5.22 14.08
CA LEU A 6 24.27 6.03 12.90
C LEU A 6 25.44 7.02 13.04
N ASN A 7 26.39 6.92 12.13
CA ASN A 7 27.53 7.85 12.05
C ASN A 7 27.20 9.10 11.23
N GLU A 8 26.14 9.06 10.45
CA GLU A 8 25.67 10.14 9.60
C GLU A 8 24.94 11.21 10.42
N LYS A 9 25.44 12.44 10.35
CA LYS A 9 24.85 13.58 11.07
C LYS A 9 23.86 14.39 10.24
N ARG A 10 23.79 14.13 8.93
CA ARG A 10 22.94 14.86 7.99
C ARG A 10 22.30 13.90 7.00
N TRP A 11 21.05 14.18 6.65
CA TRP A 11 20.36 13.47 5.58
C TRP A 11 20.98 13.80 4.22
N SER A 12 21.01 12.82 3.33
CA SER A 12 21.33 12.99 1.90
C SER A 12 20.55 11.95 1.09
N ILE A 13 20.36 12.22 -0.20
CA ILE A 13 19.70 11.28 -1.12
C ILE A 13 20.47 9.96 -1.21
N ASP A 14 21.79 10.00 -1.16
CA ASP A 14 22.62 8.78 -1.24
C ASP A 14 22.51 7.95 0.04
N LEU A 15 22.43 8.60 1.20
CA LEU A 15 22.14 7.94 2.47
C LEU A 15 20.78 7.27 2.43
N GLU A 16 19.74 7.98 1.96
CA GLU A 16 18.39 7.44 1.83
C GLU A 16 18.37 6.20 0.94
N LYS A 17 18.96 6.27 -0.26
CA LYS A 17 19.03 5.13 -1.18
C LYS A 17 19.73 3.92 -0.55
N ARG A 18 20.89 4.13 0.09
CA ARG A 18 21.62 3.06 0.78
C ARG A 18 20.80 2.39 1.87
N ILE A 19 20.08 3.19 2.67
CA ILE A 19 19.20 2.66 3.71
C ILE A 19 18.04 1.88 3.10
N GLN A 20 17.41 2.40 2.06
CA GLN A 20 16.31 1.73 1.37
C GLN A 20 16.77 0.41 0.75
N GLU A 21 17.91 0.40 0.05
CA GLU A 21 18.49 -0.80 -0.54
C GLU A 21 18.77 -1.86 0.53
N ALA A 22 19.42 -1.47 1.63
CA ALA A 22 19.68 -2.39 2.74
C ALA A 22 18.40 -2.90 3.41
N HIS A 23 17.35 -2.07 3.49
CA HIS A 23 16.09 -2.42 4.14
C HIS A 23 15.24 -3.39 3.29
N TYR A 24 15.32 -3.27 1.98
CA TYR A 24 14.56 -4.08 1.01
C TYR A 24 15.40 -5.15 0.31
N SER A 25 16.67 -5.32 0.69
CA SER A 25 17.56 -6.35 0.12
C SER A 25 17.05 -7.78 0.33
N ASP A 26 16.26 -7.98 1.40
CA ASP A 26 15.60 -9.24 1.73
C ASP A 26 14.10 -8.96 1.94
N PRO A 27 13.27 -9.12 0.88
CA PRO A 27 11.84 -8.88 0.95
C PRO A 27 11.11 -9.80 1.94
N GLU A 28 11.54 -11.05 2.07
CA GLU A 28 10.95 -12.01 2.99
C GLU A 28 11.18 -11.58 4.45
N ALA A 29 12.42 -11.24 4.80
CA ALA A 29 12.73 -10.71 6.13
C ALA A 29 12.04 -9.37 6.42
N TYR A 30 11.85 -8.52 5.39
CA TYR A 30 11.10 -7.28 5.53
C TYR A 30 9.64 -7.55 5.88
N ASN A 31 8.97 -8.37 5.09
CA ASN A 31 7.54 -8.68 5.27
C ASN A 31 7.30 -9.44 6.58
N ALA A 32 8.15 -10.42 6.90
CA ALA A 32 8.07 -11.15 8.19
C ALA A 32 8.16 -10.21 9.41
N ARG A 33 8.89 -9.10 9.31
CA ARG A 33 9.02 -8.10 10.39
C ARG A 33 7.71 -7.39 10.71
N TYR A 34 6.84 -7.23 9.72
CA TYR A 34 5.59 -6.48 9.82
C TYR A 34 4.34 -7.34 9.65
N ALA A 35 4.52 -8.63 9.37
CA ALA A 35 3.42 -9.59 9.31
C ALA A 35 2.71 -9.68 10.65
N PHE A 36 1.39 -9.72 10.62
CA PHE A 36 0.57 -9.97 11.80
C PHE A 36 0.53 -11.47 12.11
N ASP A 37 0.81 -11.82 13.35
CA ASP A 37 0.69 -13.19 13.83
C ASP A 37 -0.60 -13.37 14.65
N PRO A 38 -1.63 -14.05 14.09
CA PRO A 38 -2.90 -14.27 14.80
C PRO A 38 -2.77 -15.23 15.98
N GLN A 39 -1.64 -15.93 16.14
CA GLN A 39 -1.36 -16.82 17.27
C GLN A 39 -0.51 -16.14 18.35
N SER A 40 -0.15 -14.88 18.16
CA SER A 40 0.63 -14.13 19.14
C SER A 40 -0.15 -13.94 20.44
N GLU A 41 0.53 -14.10 21.58
CA GLU A 41 -0.03 -13.81 22.91
C GLU A 41 -0.04 -12.30 23.23
N ARG A 42 0.55 -11.47 22.36
CA ARG A 42 0.57 -10.02 22.52
C ARG A 42 -0.81 -9.43 22.28
N GLU A 43 -1.14 -8.34 22.99
CA GLU A 43 -2.37 -7.61 22.77
C GLU A 43 -2.47 -7.13 21.31
N PRO A 44 -3.51 -7.49 20.56
CA PRO A 44 -3.65 -7.06 19.18
C PRO A 44 -3.99 -5.56 19.10
N PHE A 45 -3.40 -4.88 18.13
CA PHE A 45 -3.74 -3.51 17.77
C PHE A 45 -3.99 -3.42 16.27
N VAL A 46 -5.23 -3.10 15.90
CA VAL A 46 -5.65 -3.04 14.50
C VAL A 46 -5.67 -1.59 14.03
N ILE A 47 -5.04 -1.34 12.88
CA ILE A 47 -5.16 -0.08 12.16
C ILE A 47 -6.19 -0.29 11.05
N ASP A 48 -7.36 0.33 11.24
CA ASP A 48 -8.40 0.39 10.23
C ASP A 48 -8.30 1.74 9.51
N THR A 49 -7.92 1.69 8.24
CA THR A 49 -7.83 2.87 7.38
C THR A 49 -8.37 2.53 6.00
N PRO A 50 -9.17 3.44 5.39
CA PRO A 50 -9.62 3.22 4.02
C PRO A 50 -8.45 2.95 3.08
N PRO A 51 -8.55 1.94 2.21
CA PRO A 51 -7.50 1.68 1.23
C PRO A 51 -7.37 2.86 0.27
N PRO A 52 -6.15 3.30 -0.04
CA PRO A 52 -5.93 4.38 -0.98
C PRO A 52 -6.38 3.99 -2.38
N TYR A 53 -6.96 4.96 -3.09
CA TYR A 53 -7.32 4.82 -4.49
C TYR A 53 -6.10 5.11 -5.39
N PRO A 54 -5.74 4.24 -6.34
CA PRO A 54 -4.59 4.43 -7.21
C PRO A 54 -4.93 5.42 -8.34
N SER A 55 -4.74 6.70 -8.08
CA SER A 55 -4.98 7.80 -9.03
C SER A 55 -3.72 8.30 -9.73
N GLY A 56 -2.62 7.55 -9.66
CA GLY A 56 -1.31 7.92 -10.18
C GLY A 56 -0.29 8.11 -9.07
N THR A 57 0.55 9.15 -9.18
CA THR A 57 1.57 9.44 -8.17
C THR A 57 0.95 10.01 -6.90
N TRP A 58 1.33 9.48 -5.75
CA TRP A 58 0.92 10.04 -4.47
C TRP A 58 1.41 11.49 -4.31
N HIS A 59 0.49 12.38 -3.98
CA HIS A 59 0.83 13.73 -3.59
C HIS A 59 1.26 13.78 -2.11
N ILE A 60 1.93 14.86 -1.74
CA ILE A 60 2.50 15.03 -0.40
C ILE A 60 1.48 14.86 0.74
N GLY A 61 0.22 15.23 0.52
CA GLY A 61 -0.86 15.05 1.51
C GLY A 61 -1.13 13.57 1.82
N ALA A 62 -1.17 12.71 0.80
CA ALA A 62 -1.32 11.27 1.00
C ALA A 62 -0.10 10.68 1.73
N VAL A 63 1.11 11.08 1.32
CA VAL A 63 2.35 10.65 2.00
C VAL A 63 2.32 11.06 3.48
N ALA A 64 1.96 12.29 3.80
CA ALA A 64 1.87 12.77 5.18
C ALA A 64 0.84 11.99 6.00
N GLN A 65 -0.36 11.74 5.44
CA GLN A 65 -1.41 10.98 6.12
C GLN A 65 -0.93 9.57 6.47
N TYR A 66 -0.41 8.82 5.49
CA TYR A 66 0.03 7.45 5.73
C TYR A 66 1.27 7.37 6.62
N SER A 67 2.16 8.37 6.57
CA SER A 67 3.28 8.47 7.51
C SER A 67 2.81 8.66 8.96
N MET A 68 1.77 9.47 9.19
CA MET A 68 1.20 9.62 10.54
C MET A 68 0.57 8.32 11.04
N ILE A 69 -0.13 7.59 10.18
CA ILE A 69 -0.68 6.27 10.52
C ILE A 69 0.46 5.30 10.85
N ASP A 70 1.55 5.32 10.09
CA ASP A 70 2.70 4.45 10.32
C ASP A 70 3.43 4.77 11.63
N VAL A 71 3.48 6.04 12.04
CA VAL A 71 4.00 6.43 13.36
C VAL A 71 3.20 5.75 14.48
N ILE A 72 1.88 5.69 14.35
CA ILE A 72 1.02 5.00 15.32
C ILE A 72 1.34 3.50 15.33
N ALA A 73 1.42 2.86 14.15
CA ALA A 73 1.76 1.44 14.02
C ALA A 73 3.08 1.12 14.71
N ARG A 74 4.12 1.87 14.42
CA ARG A 74 5.46 1.70 15.02
C ARG A 74 5.45 1.93 16.52
N SER A 75 4.74 2.94 16.99
CA SER A 75 4.62 3.23 18.42
C SER A 75 3.97 2.08 19.17
N GLN A 76 2.91 1.48 18.63
CA GLN A 76 2.22 0.35 19.23
C GLN A 76 3.10 -0.92 19.24
N ARG A 77 3.89 -1.16 18.18
CA ARG A 77 4.88 -2.24 18.18
C ARG A 77 5.97 -2.03 19.23
N LEU A 78 6.45 -0.80 19.42
CA LEU A 78 7.42 -0.46 20.47
C LEU A 78 6.86 -0.67 21.88
N LEU A 79 5.55 -0.54 22.06
CA LEU A 79 4.82 -0.83 23.29
C LEU A 79 4.56 -2.36 23.48
N GLY A 80 5.04 -3.19 22.57
CA GLY A 80 4.95 -4.65 22.65
C GLY A 80 3.66 -5.25 22.13
N LYS A 81 2.84 -4.49 21.41
CA LYS A 81 1.59 -5.00 20.82
C LYS A 81 1.83 -5.75 19.51
N GLU A 82 0.90 -6.66 19.20
CA GLU A 82 0.81 -7.29 17.89
C GLU A 82 0.00 -6.41 16.96
N VAL A 83 0.65 -5.77 15.98
CA VAL A 83 0.01 -4.72 15.16
C VAL A 83 -0.40 -5.29 13.82
N TYR A 84 -1.70 -5.26 13.54
CA TYR A 84 -2.25 -5.50 12.21
C TYR A 84 -2.39 -4.18 11.45
N PHE A 85 -1.51 -3.96 10.49
CA PHE A 85 -1.54 -2.81 9.58
C PHE A 85 -1.51 -3.33 8.15
N PRO A 86 -2.69 -3.67 7.58
CA PRO A 86 -2.77 -4.20 6.22
C PRO A 86 -2.46 -3.12 5.19
N TRP A 87 -1.79 -3.51 4.11
CA TRP A 87 -1.73 -2.73 2.90
C TRP A 87 -2.92 -3.08 2.01
N GLY A 88 -3.73 -2.09 1.66
CA GLY A 88 -4.87 -2.29 0.77
C GLY A 88 -4.87 -1.27 -0.36
N VAL A 89 -5.56 -1.59 -1.45
CA VAL A 89 -5.75 -0.68 -2.59
C VAL A 89 -7.20 -0.73 -3.03
N ASP A 90 -7.86 0.44 -3.05
CA ASP A 90 -9.18 0.57 -3.63
C ASP A 90 -9.07 0.66 -5.16
N ARG A 91 -9.39 -0.44 -5.81
CA ARG A 91 -9.30 -0.56 -7.27
C ARG A 91 -10.64 -0.42 -7.99
N ASN A 92 -11.68 -0.01 -7.27
CA ASN A 92 -13.00 0.23 -7.83
C ASN A 92 -13.26 1.73 -7.98
N GLY A 93 -13.66 2.18 -9.17
CA GLY A 93 -14.05 3.56 -9.36
C GLY A 93 -13.95 4.06 -10.80
N ILE A 94 -14.83 4.97 -11.14
CA ILE A 94 -14.99 5.57 -12.47
C ILE A 94 -13.76 6.39 -12.93
N ASN A 95 -12.88 6.78 -12.02
CA ASN A 95 -11.72 7.61 -12.34
C ASN A 95 -10.73 6.93 -13.28
N ILE A 96 -10.64 5.59 -13.26
CA ILE A 96 -9.80 4.84 -14.20
C ILE A 96 -10.37 4.94 -15.62
N GLU A 97 -11.68 4.80 -15.76
CA GLU A 97 -12.35 4.93 -17.06
C GLU A 97 -12.10 6.31 -17.67
N PHE A 98 -12.25 7.37 -16.89
CA PHE A 98 -11.90 8.74 -17.33
C PHE A 98 -10.42 8.88 -17.71
N THR A 99 -9.53 8.24 -16.93
CA THR A 99 -8.10 8.29 -17.23
C THR A 99 -7.78 7.60 -18.54
N VAL A 100 -8.37 6.43 -18.80
CA VAL A 100 -8.22 5.71 -20.08
C VAL A 100 -8.76 6.55 -21.23
N GLU A 101 -9.98 7.12 -21.13
CA GLU A 101 -10.52 8.02 -22.16
C GLU A 101 -9.61 9.21 -22.43
N LYS A 102 -9.09 9.85 -21.38
CA LYS A 102 -8.17 11.00 -21.49
C LYS A 102 -6.86 10.65 -22.18
N ASN A 103 -6.28 9.51 -21.80
CA ASN A 103 -4.97 9.10 -22.32
C ASN A 103 -5.07 8.61 -23.77
N THR A 104 -6.14 7.89 -24.11
CA THR A 104 -6.36 7.37 -25.45
C THR A 104 -7.05 8.37 -26.39
N LYS A 105 -7.60 9.47 -25.84
CA LYS A 105 -8.44 10.46 -26.57
C LYS A 105 -9.64 9.83 -27.28
N ARG A 106 -10.11 8.69 -26.79
CA ARG A 106 -11.21 7.91 -27.36
C ARG A 106 -12.25 7.62 -26.28
N LYS A 107 -13.53 7.76 -26.59
CA LYS A 107 -14.63 7.56 -25.64
C LYS A 107 -14.92 6.09 -25.38
N MET A 108 -15.21 5.72 -24.13
CA MET A 108 -15.53 4.36 -23.68
C MET A 108 -16.53 3.66 -24.63
N ARG A 109 -17.63 4.34 -24.99
CA ARG A 109 -18.70 3.82 -25.84
C ARG A 109 -18.26 3.43 -27.27
N THR A 110 -17.03 3.78 -27.69
CA THR A 110 -16.50 3.49 -29.02
C THR A 110 -15.53 2.30 -29.00
N TYR A 111 -15.32 1.69 -27.82
CA TYR A 111 -14.52 0.48 -27.66
C TYR A 111 -15.39 -0.76 -27.66
N GLU A 112 -14.81 -1.87 -28.05
CA GLU A 112 -15.32 -3.16 -27.63
C GLU A 112 -15.16 -3.29 -26.11
N ARG A 113 -16.17 -3.91 -25.45
CA ARG A 113 -16.20 -4.00 -23.99
C ARG A 113 -14.94 -4.65 -23.41
N GLY A 114 -14.47 -5.76 -24.03
CA GLY A 114 -13.27 -6.47 -23.57
C GLY A 114 -12.03 -5.58 -23.67
N GLU A 115 -11.81 -4.96 -24.84
CA GLU A 115 -10.70 -4.02 -25.08
C GLU A 115 -10.65 -2.91 -24.02
N PHE A 116 -11.79 -2.31 -23.70
CA PHE A 116 -11.83 -1.23 -22.71
C PHE A 116 -11.53 -1.72 -21.28
N LEU A 117 -12.05 -2.88 -20.91
CA LEU A 117 -11.76 -3.48 -19.61
C LEU A 117 -10.28 -3.81 -19.44
N ASP A 118 -9.62 -4.32 -20.48
CA ASP A 118 -8.19 -4.63 -20.47
C ASP A 118 -7.35 -3.35 -20.33
N LEU A 119 -7.74 -2.27 -20.99
CA LEU A 119 -7.10 -0.96 -20.83
C LEU A 119 -7.28 -0.41 -19.40
N CYS A 120 -8.44 -0.56 -18.81
CA CYS A 120 -8.68 -0.17 -17.42
C CYS A 120 -7.84 -1.02 -16.46
N ALA A 121 -7.80 -2.33 -16.65
CA ALA A 121 -7.02 -3.24 -15.82
C ALA A 121 -5.51 -2.94 -15.88
N SER A 122 -4.96 -2.70 -17.06
CA SER A 122 -3.55 -2.34 -17.22
C SER A 122 -3.21 -0.97 -16.63
N THR A 123 -4.11 -0.02 -16.75
CA THR A 123 -3.94 1.34 -16.20
C THR A 123 -3.94 1.30 -14.67
N ILE A 124 -4.91 0.60 -14.06
CA ILE A 124 -5.00 0.52 -12.60
C ILE A 124 -3.82 -0.25 -12.02
N GLU A 125 -3.33 -1.29 -12.71
CA GLU A 125 -2.14 -2.02 -12.27
C GLU A 125 -0.90 -1.12 -12.28
N THR A 126 -0.71 -0.33 -13.32
CA THR A 126 0.38 0.64 -13.40
C THR A 126 0.36 1.63 -12.23
N PHE A 127 -0.81 2.15 -11.89
CA PHE A 127 -0.96 3.08 -10.77
C PHE A 127 -0.79 2.39 -9.41
N THR A 128 -1.27 1.17 -9.27
CA THR A 128 -1.08 0.35 -8.06
C THR A 128 0.41 0.12 -7.80
N GLN A 129 1.19 -0.22 -8.81
CA GLN A 129 2.64 -0.41 -8.70
C GLN A 129 3.38 0.89 -8.34
N ALA A 130 3.01 2.01 -8.97
CA ALA A 130 3.59 3.31 -8.64
C ALA A 130 3.32 3.71 -7.18
N MET A 131 2.11 3.45 -6.70
CA MET A 131 1.71 3.72 -5.32
C MET A 131 2.44 2.81 -4.33
N ARG A 132 2.53 1.51 -4.60
CA ARG A 132 3.30 0.54 -3.80
C ARG A 132 4.78 0.93 -3.70
N THR A 133 5.37 1.34 -4.83
CA THR A 133 6.76 1.83 -4.87
C THR A 133 6.93 3.05 -3.98
N THR A 134 6.00 4.01 -4.03
CA THR A 134 6.04 5.20 -3.18
C THR A 134 5.89 4.85 -1.70
N ALA A 135 4.95 3.97 -1.35
CA ALA A 135 4.74 3.50 0.02
C ALA A 135 5.99 2.82 0.59
N LYS A 136 6.66 1.98 -0.21
CA LYS A 136 7.95 1.38 0.16
C LYS A 136 9.05 2.44 0.35
N ARG A 137 9.16 3.41 -0.54
CA ARG A 137 10.14 4.51 -0.41
C ARG A 137 9.91 5.37 0.83
N VAL A 138 8.67 5.60 1.21
CA VAL A 138 8.30 6.27 2.47
C VAL A 138 8.64 5.40 3.68
N GLY A 139 8.75 4.09 3.49
CA GLY A 139 9.12 3.14 4.54
C GLY A 139 7.93 2.72 5.40
N LEU A 140 6.72 2.63 4.84
CA LEU A 140 5.54 2.18 5.59
C LEU A 140 5.76 0.77 6.14
N SER A 141 5.43 0.59 7.41
CA SER A 141 5.61 -0.68 8.13
C SER A 141 4.40 -1.60 8.02
N CYS A 142 3.97 -1.87 6.79
CA CYS A 142 2.89 -2.80 6.48
C CYS A 142 3.41 -4.02 5.72
N ASP A 143 2.63 -5.10 5.77
CA ASP A 143 2.90 -6.33 5.01
C ASP A 143 2.40 -6.16 3.57
N PHE A 144 3.33 -5.98 2.63
CA PHE A 144 3.01 -5.81 1.21
C PHE A 144 2.75 -7.13 0.49
N ASP A 145 3.06 -8.28 1.09
CA ASP A 145 2.80 -9.60 0.48
C ASP A 145 1.36 -10.06 0.74
N ARG A 146 0.76 -9.56 1.83
CA ARG A 146 -0.64 -9.83 2.19
C ARG A 146 -1.53 -8.64 1.91
N GLU A 147 -1.30 -7.99 0.77
CA GLU A 147 -2.16 -6.87 0.37
C GLU A 147 -3.56 -7.37 -0.01
N TYR A 148 -4.56 -6.52 0.21
CA TYR A 148 -5.91 -6.74 -0.31
C TYR A 148 -6.24 -5.73 -1.40
N LEU A 149 -6.84 -6.22 -2.47
CA LEU A 149 -7.27 -5.43 -3.62
C LEU A 149 -8.79 -5.53 -3.71
N THR A 150 -9.50 -4.40 -3.77
CA THR A 150 -10.97 -4.41 -3.71
C THR A 150 -11.63 -5.03 -4.95
N ASP A 151 -10.88 -5.23 -6.03
CA ASP A 151 -11.32 -5.94 -7.23
C ASP A 151 -10.91 -7.43 -7.28
N ALA A 152 -10.19 -7.92 -6.27
CA ALA A 152 -9.78 -9.32 -6.20
C ALA A 152 -11.00 -10.25 -5.97
N PRO A 153 -10.95 -11.51 -6.47
CA PRO A 153 -12.07 -12.44 -6.37
C PRO A 153 -12.52 -12.73 -4.93
N ASP A 154 -11.58 -12.88 -4.02
CA ASP A 154 -11.83 -13.11 -2.58
C ASP A 154 -12.52 -11.89 -1.94
N TYR A 155 -12.05 -10.67 -2.21
CA TYR A 155 -12.70 -9.46 -1.71
C TYR A 155 -14.12 -9.30 -2.27
N ARG A 156 -14.31 -9.59 -3.56
CA ARG A 156 -15.65 -9.60 -4.17
C ARG A 156 -16.58 -10.63 -3.51
N SER A 157 -16.06 -11.81 -3.17
CA SER A 157 -16.82 -12.83 -2.48
C SER A 157 -17.30 -12.36 -1.11
N VAL A 158 -16.42 -11.70 -0.34
CA VAL A 158 -16.78 -11.09 0.96
C VAL A 158 -17.85 -10.01 0.76
N THR A 159 -17.66 -9.11 -0.21
CA THR A 159 -18.64 -8.05 -0.49
C THR A 159 -20.00 -8.61 -0.87
N LEU A 160 -20.05 -9.63 -1.73
CA LEU A 160 -21.30 -10.28 -2.10
C LEU A 160 -21.97 -11.00 -0.93
N SER A 161 -21.19 -11.55 0.00
CA SER A 161 -21.75 -12.21 1.18
C SER A 161 -22.54 -11.26 2.08
N LEU A 162 -22.21 -9.95 2.07
CA LEU A 162 -22.93 -8.93 2.82
C LEU A 162 -24.38 -8.71 2.32
N ILE A 163 -24.68 -9.12 1.08
CA ILE A 163 -26.03 -9.01 0.52
C ILE A 163 -26.99 -10.00 1.22
N HIS A 164 -26.46 -11.03 1.88
CA HIS A 164 -27.22 -12.09 2.53
C HIS A 164 -27.36 -11.90 4.05
N ILE A 165 -26.85 -10.79 4.58
CA ILE A 165 -27.00 -10.40 5.97
C ILE A 165 -28.17 -9.41 6.06
#